data_de336ca974c65e86b441e7ebe124163f
#
_entry.id   de336ca974c65e86b441e7ebe124163f
#
_cell.length_a   1.000
_cell.length_b   1.000
_cell.length_c   1.000
_cell.angle_alpha   90.00
_cell.angle_beta   90.00
_cell.angle_gamma   90.00
#
_symmetry.space_group_name_H-M   'P 1'
#
loop_
_entity.id
_entity.type
_entity.pdbx_description
1 polymer ?
#
loop_
_entity_poly.entity_id
_entity_poly.type
_entity_poly.pdbx_seq_one_letter_code
_entity_poly.pdbx_strand_id
1 'polypeptide(L)'
;MGNYTNDSRIVLTLDAGGTNMVFGAMKGEEYVGEPITLPANANDLDLCLKTMVVGFESVMNTLSEKPVAISFAFPGPADYPNGIIGGYLPNFPSFRDGVALGPFLEEKFGVPVFINNDGDLYAFGEALGGALPAVNEKLAALGSAKRYHNLIGYTFGTGFGIGCVINGQLNRGDNSCVETYCLPHSRIDGVIVEDGVAVRAVKRVYAERSGVNDPSLTPKDIYDIAEGKRPGNPEAAKAAFAEMGTVAGNAMALAAQLMDGLIVIGGGITASKKYFMPSLLEALRGTVRTLSGDTLQKLQMKVYNLDDEAEFAAFAKGDARELKVYGSDKTVTYDPQKRIGVMISRIGASKAISVGAYDFALAQLDA
;
A
#
# COMPACT_ATOMS: atom_id res chain seq x y z
N MET A 1 8.52 7.75 -17.16
CA MET A 1 8.86 7.24 -15.81
C MET A 1 10.19 6.54 -15.93
N GLY A 2 11.14 6.83 -15.04
CA GLY A 2 12.38 6.10 -14.95
C GLY A 2 12.09 4.66 -14.51
N ASN A 3 12.72 3.71 -15.16
CA ASN A 3 12.83 2.34 -14.66
C ASN A 3 14.17 2.28 -13.94
N TYR A 4 14.14 2.13 -12.62
CA TYR A 4 15.35 2.15 -11.78
C TYR A 4 15.90 0.75 -11.45
N THR A 5 15.30 -0.31 -12.00
CA THR A 5 15.71 -1.71 -11.77
C THR A 5 17.19 -1.97 -12.09
N ASN A 6 17.77 -1.22 -13.04
CA ASN A 6 19.19 -1.33 -13.42
C ASN A 6 20.01 -0.08 -13.06
N ASP A 7 19.48 0.80 -12.21
CA ASP A 7 20.21 2.00 -11.79
C ASP A 7 21.37 1.64 -10.86
N SER A 8 22.50 2.28 -11.03
CA SER A 8 23.71 1.97 -10.27
C SER A 8 23.87 2.81 -9.01
N ARG A 9 23.02 3.82 -8.81
CA ARG A 9 23.05 4.69 -7.61
C ARG A 9 22.59 3.93 -6.37
N ILE A 10 23.22 4.22 -5.24
CA ILE A 10 22.84 3.63 -3.95
C ILE A 10 22.02 4.64 -3.16
N VAL A 11 20.89 4.18 -2.61
CA VAL A 11 20.04 4.94 -1.67
C VAL A 11 20.02 4.20 -0.33
N LEU A 12 20.26 4.91 0.75
CA LEU A 12 20.09 4.38 2.12
C LEU A 12 18.60 4.31 2.46
N THR A 13 18.20 3.23 3.11
CA THR A 13 16.81 2.99 3.52
C THR A 13 16.71 2.73 5.02
N LEU A 14 15.53 2.96 5.57
CA LEU A 14 15.20 2.69 6.97
C LEU A 14 13.78 2.14 7.06
N ASP A 15 13.61 1.05 7.79
CA ASP A 15 12.33 0.61 8.33
C ASP A 15 12.24 1.09 9.79
N ALA A 16 11.43 2.13 10.02
CA ALA A 16 11.32 2.83 11.30
C ALA A 16 10.20 2.21 12.15
N GLY A 17 10.49 1.11 12.84
CA GLY A 17 9.60 0.53 13.85
C GLY A 17 9.75 1.20 15.21
N GLY A 18 8.67 1.26 16.00
CA GLY A 18 8.70 1.89 17.33
C GLY A 18 9.58 1.16 18.37
N THR A 19 9.94 -0.10 18.12
CA THR A 19 10.85 -0.88 18.99
C THR A 19 12.25 -0.97 18.42
N ASN A 20 12.37 -1.25 17.14
CA ASN A 20 13.62 -1.40 16.41
C ASN A 20 13.57 -0.59 15.12
N MET A 21 14.73 -0.15 14.68
CA MET A 21 14.98 0.47 13.38
C MET A 21 15.90 -0.44 12.57
N VAL A 22 15.53 -0.74 11.32
CA VAL A 22 16.31 -1.58 10.40
C VAL A 22 16.86 -0.70 9.29
N PHE A 23 18.17 -0.49 9.31
CA PHE A 23 18.91 0.32 8.34
C PHE A 23 19.44 -0.56 7.22
N GLY A 24 19.33 -0.10 5.98
CA GLY A 24 19.81 -0.81 4.81
C GLY A 24 20.21 0.11 3.68
N ALA A 25 20.59 -0.49 2.56
CA ALA A 25 20.87 0.21 1.32
C ALA A 25 20.25 -0.56 0.14
N MET A 26 19.86 0.17 -0.90
CA MET A 26 19.34 -0.41 -2.14
C MET A 26 20.10 0.14 -3.35
N LYS A 27 20.21 -0.71 -4.38
CA LYS A 27 20.78 -0.40 -5.69
C LYS A 27 20.04 -1.24 -6.74
N GLY A 28 19.48 -0.63 -7.77
CA GLY A 28 18.72 -1.33 -8.80
C GLY A 28 17.51 -2.12 -8.24
N GLU A 29 16.79 -1.56 -7.26
CA GLU A 29 15.66 -2.17 -6.55
C GLU A 29 16.00 -3.44 -5.75
N GLU A 30 17.28 -3.74 -5.53
CA GLU A 30 17.73 -4.84 -4.70
C GLU A 30 18.53 -4.35 -3.48
N TYR A 31 18.47 -5.12 -2.40
CA TYR A 31 19.23 -4.80 -1.19
C TYR A 31 20.73 -5.00 -1.42
N VAL A 32 21.55 -4.09 -0.88
CA VAL A 32 23.01 -4.13 -0.93
C VAL A 32 23.53 -4.27 0.50
N GLY A 33 24.31 -5.34 0.74
CA GLY A 33 24.84 -5.65 2.06
C GLY A 33 23.79 -6.20 3.04
N GLU A 34 24.23 -6.39 4.28
CA GLU A 34 23.36 -6.88 5.35
C GLU A 34 22.71 -5.71 6.11
N PRO A 35 21.41 -5.81 6.44
CA PRO A 35 20.76 -4.78 7.21
C PRO A 35 21.28 -4.70 8.64
N ILE A 36 21.26 -3.50 9.20
CA ILE A 36 21.69 -3.24 10.59
C ILE A 36 20.45 -2.90 11.42
N THR A 37 20.24 -3.63 12.49
CA THR A 37 19.10 -3.43 13.41
C THR A 37 19.59 -2.80 14.72
N LEU A 38 18.98 -1.66 15.09
CA LEU A 38 19.25 -0.96 16.34
C LEU A 38 17.92 -0.68 17.09
N PRO A 39 17.96 -0.51 18.44
CA PRO A 39 16.79 -0.08 19.21
C PRO A 39 16.31 1.30 18.75
N ALA A 40 14.99 1.48 18.58
CA ALA A 40 14.44 2.75 18.11
C ALA A 40 14.59 3.91 19.11
N ASN A 41 14.59 3.61 20.42
CA ASN A 41 14.62 4.61 21.49
C ASN A 41 13.53 5.69 21.35
N ALA A 42 12.36 5.31 20.87
CA ALA A 42 11.30 6.19 20.39
C ALA A 42 10.74 7.19 21.43
N ASN A 43 11.01 6.97 22.72
CA ASN A 43 10.60 7.84 23.82
C ASN A 43 11.62 8.94 24.17
N ASP A 44 12.85 8.84 23.65
CA ASP A 44 13.94 9.78 23.87
C ASP A 44 14.42 10.31 22.53
N LEU A 45 14.12 11.57 22.23
CA LEU A 45 14.41 12.17 20.94
C LEU A 45 15.92 12.20 20.63
N ASP A 46 16.73 12.62 21.59
CA ASP A 46 18.18 12.75 21.41
C ASP A 46 18.82 11.39 21.14
N LEU A 47 18.38 10.37 21.88
CA LEU A 47 18.90 9.01 21.70
C LEU A 47 18.38 8.39 20.40
N CYS A 48 17.12 8.63 20.02
CA CYS A 48 16.55 8.21 18.77
C CYS A 48 17.30 8.78 17.56
N LEU A 49 17.54 10.10 17.55
CA LEU A 49 18.28 10.77 16.49
C LEU A 49 19.76 10.29 16.43
N LYS A 50 20.41 10.08 17.56
CA LYS A 50 21.74 9.48 17.60
C LYS A 50 21.75 8.07 17.04
N THR A 51 20.74 7.27 17.36
CA THR A 51 20.57 5.91 16.80
C THR A 51 20.44 5.96 15.27
N MET A 52 19.66 6.91 14.72
CA MET A 52 19.54 7.08 13.29
C MET A 52 20.88 7.40 12.62
N VAL A 53 21.65 8.31 13.20
CA VAL A 53 22.98 8.66 12.68
C VAL A 53 23.90 7.43 12.70
N VAL A 54 24.00 6.74 13.84
CA VAL A 54 24.85 5.54 13.98
C VAL A 54 24.43 4.43 13.01
N GLY A 55 23.13 4.23 12.83
CA GLY A 55 22.61 3.21 11.94
C GLY A 55 22.99 3.48 10.48
N PHE A 56 22.74 4.68 9.97
CA PHE A 56 23.12 5.05 8.61
C PHE A 56 24.64 5.05 8.40
N GLU A 57 25.44 5.60 9.33
CA GLU A 57 26.90 5.53 9.26
C GLU A 57 27.41 4.09 9.21
N SER A 58 26.80 3.20 10.01
CA SER A 58 27.18 1.79 10.04
C SER A 58 26.93 1.11 8.69
N VAL A 59 25.78 1.38 8.05
CA VAL A 59 25.50 0.87 6.69
C VAL A 59 26.49 1.47 5.68
N MET A 60 26.70 2.80 5.70
CA MET A 60 27.64 3.47 4.78
C MET A 60 29.05 2.89 4.84
N ASN A 61 29.52 2.52 6.01
CA ASN A 61 30.85 1.93 6.22
C ASN A 61 31.00 0.54 5.61
N THR A 62 29.90 -0.13 5.25
CA THR A 62 29.92 -1.44 4.55
C THR A 62 29.88 -1.29 3.04
N LEU A 63 29.58 -0.11 2.52
CA LEU A 63 29.40 0.12 1.08
C LEU A 63 30.73 0.46 0.40
N SER A 64 30.90 -0.03 -0.83
CA SER A 64 32.05 0.31 -1.69
C SER A 64 31.88 1.64 -2.42
N GLU A 65 30.64 2.13 -2.53
CA GLU A 65 30.27 3.36 -3.24
C GLU A 65 29.47 4.27 -2.30
N LYS A 66 29.55 5.58 -2.50
CA LYS A 66 28.81 6.54 -1.69
C LYS A 66 27.32 6.53 -2.08
N PRO A 67 26.39 6.57 -1.11
CA PRO A 67 24.98 6.72 -1.41
C PRO A 67 24.69 8.14 -1.94
N VAL A 68 23.70 8.25 -2.81
CA VAL A 68 23.26 9.53 -3.40
C VAL A 68 22.13 10.20 -2.63
N ALA A 69 21.41 9.44 -1.80
CA ALA A 69 20.30 9.93 -0.99
C ALA A 69 20.03 8.99 0.20
N ILE A 70 19.24 9.49 1.14
CA ILE A 70 18.55 8.72 2.17
C ILE A 70 17.04 8.79 1.87
N SER A 71 16.33 7.66 1.85
CA SER A 71 14.88 7.67 1.64
C SER A 71 14.20 6.56 2.43
N PHE A 72 13.14 6.89 3.16
CA PHE A 72 12.49 5.93 4.04
C PHE A 72 11.05 6.30 4.40
N ALA A 73 10.34 5.29 4.93
CA ALA A 73 9.04 5.47 5.53
C ALA A 73 9.14 5.92 6.98
N PHE A 74 8.32 6.90 7.36
CA PHE A 74 8.13 7.29 8.76
C PHE A 74 6.63 7.53 9.05
N PRO A 75 6.12 7.10 10.22
CA PRO A 75 4.72 7.30 10.57
C PRO A 75 4.29 8.76 10.54
N GLY A 76 3.05 9.00 10.12
CA GLY A 76 2.42 10.32 10.09
C GLY A 76 1.24 10.46 11.06
N PRO A 77 0.54 11.60 10.97
CA PRO A 77 0.66 12.65 9.94
C PRO A 77 1.96 13.46 10.06
N ALA A 78 2.48 13.97 8.93
CA ALA A 78 3.74 14.70 8.86
C ALA A 78 3.78 15.66 7.66
N ASP A 79 4.64 16.67 7.73
CA ASP A 79 4.99 17.48 6.57
C ASP A 79 6.12 16.78 5.79
N TYR A 80 5.75 15.73 5.06
CA TYR A 80 6.70 14.91 4.31
C TYR A 80 7.50 15.70 3.26
N PRO A 81 6.92 16.66 2.50
CA PRO A 81 7.69 17.47 1.55
C PRO A 81 8.86 18.22 2.17
N ASN A 82 8.73 18.66 3.41
CA ASN A 82 9.77 19.38 4.14
C ASN A 82 10.55 18.48 5.12
N GLY A 83 10.23 17.20 5.20
CA GLY A 83 10.89 16.25 6.11
C GLY A 83 10.68 16.56 7.60
N ILE A 84 9.53 17.17 7.95
CA ILE A 84 9.18 17.53 9.33
C ILE A 84 8.18 16.53 9.88
N ILE A 85 8.55 15.83 10.93
CA ILE A 85 7.75 14.81 11.60
C ILE A 85 7.16 15.38 12.89
N GLY A 86 5.83 15.24 13.08
CA GLY A 86 5.17 15.75 14.28
C GLY A 86 3.74 15.24 14.41
N GLY A 87 3.01 15.70 15.43
CA GLY A 87 1.62 15.34 15.66
C GLY A 87 1.44 14.08 16.49
N TYR A 88 0.27 13.44 16.39
CA TYR A 88 -0.04 12.25 17.19
C TYR A 88 0.67 11.01 16.64
N LEU A 89 1.77 10.64 17.29
CA LEU A 89 2.64 9.51 16.91
C LEU A 89 2.78 8.54 18.11
N PRO A 90 1.87 7.57 18.28
CA PRO A 90 1.90 6.66 19.43
C PRO A 90 3.18 5.82 19.53
N ASN A 91 3.79 5.47 18.38
CA ASN A 91 5.02 4.69 18.34
C ASN A 91 6.30 5.54 18.43
N PHE A 92 6.21 6.86 18.29
CA PHE A 92 7.31 7.82 18.37
C PHE A 92 6.87 9.07 19.15
N PRO A 93 6.53 8.94 20.43
CA PRO A 93 5.96 10.06 21.20
C PRO A 93 6.92 11.24 21.36
N SER A 94 8.24 11.02 21.27
CA SER A 94 9.25 12.07 21.34
C SER A 94 9.26 13.02 20.13
N PHE A 95 8.61 12.66 19.02
CA PHE A 95 8.50 13.49 17.80
C PHE A 95 7.26 14.39 17.80
N ARG A 96 6.37 14.27 18.79
CA ARG A 96 5.03 14.90 18.80
C ARG A 96 5.05 16.42 18.60
N ASP A 97 6.03 17.11 19.16
CA ASP A 97 6.10 18.59 19.11
C ASP A 97 6.73 19.13 17.81
N GLY A 98 7.08 18.24 16.89
CA GLY A 98 7.68 18.58 15.61
C GLY A 98 9.21 18.47 15.63
N VAL A 99 9.74 17.67 14.69
CA VAL A 99 11.18 17.44 14.49
C VAL A 99 11.50 17.61 13.01
N ALA A 100 12.44 18.50 12.68
CA ALA A 100 12.96 18.68 11.33
C ALA A 100 13.93 17.53 10.98
N LEU A 101 13.38 16.30 10.85
CA LEU A 101 14.16 15.08 10.71
C LEU A 101 14.92 15.03 9.39
N GLY A 102 14.27 15.38 8.28
CA GLY A 102 14.89 15.45 6.96
C GLY A 102 16.08 16.42 6.96
N PRO A 103 15.88 17.72 7.27
CA PRO A 103 16.96 18.70 7.36
C PRO A 103 18.10 18.28 8.31
N PHE A 104 17.79 17.66 9.46
CA PHE A 104 18.79 17.14 10.39
C PHE A 104 19.69 16.08 9.74
N LEU A 105 19.09 15.11 9.06
CA LEU A 105 19.85 14.04 8.39
C LEU A 105 20.61 14.58 7.17
N GLU A 106 20.05 15.52 6.41
CA GLU A 106 20.76 16.19 5.31
C GLU A 106 22.02 16.90 5.77
N GLU A 107 21.93 17.63 6.88
CA GLU A 107 23.10 18.31 7.47
C GLU A 107 24.18 17.30 7.91
N LYS A 108 23.76 16.14 8.44
CA LYS A 108 24.68 15.10 8.92
C LYS A 108 25.38 14.34 7.81
N PHE A 109 24.66 14.01 6.74
CA PHE A 109 25.15 13.09 5.70
C PHE A 109 25.55 13.77 4.40
N GLY A 110 25.15 15.03 4.20
CA GLY A 110 25.48 15.81 3.00
C GLY A 110 24.83 15.27 1.71
N VAL A 111 23.72 14.53 1.84
CA VAL A 111 22.91 14.02 0.73
C VAL A 111 21.44 14.36 0.96
N PRO A 112 20.61 14.48 -0.12
CA PRO A 112 19.19 14.70 0.02
C PRO A 112 18.49 13.60 0.84
N VAL A 113 17.47 13.99 1.61
CA VAL A 113 16.69 13.08 2.46
C VAL A 113 15.21 13.17 2.09
N PHE A 114 14.62 12.02 1.77
CA PHE A 114 13.23 11.92 1.39
C PHE A 114 12.47 11.05 2.40
N ILE A 115 11.45 11.61 3.02
CA ILE A 115 10.60 10.91 3.98
C ILE A 115 9.17 10.89 3.43
N ASN A 116 8.49 9.75 3.55
CA ASN A 116 7.10 9.59 3.14
C ASN A 116 6.35 8.68 4.14
N ASN A 117 5.03 8.56 3.96
CA ASN A 117 4.24 7.56 4.66
C ASN A 117 4.54 6.15 4.10
N ASP A 118 4.35 5.10 4.92
CA ASP A 118 4.55 3.70 4.51
C ASP A 118 3.58 3.26 3.42
N GLY A 119 2.31 3.69 3.49
CA GLY A 119 1.31 3.46 2.45
C GLY A 119 1.66 4.12 1.12
N ASP A 120 2.20 5.33 1.18
CA ASP A 120 2.68 6.07 0.01
C ASP A 120 3.83 5.36 -0.68
N LEU A 121 4.86 4.97 0.08
CA LEU A 121 6.01 4.26 -0.49
C LEU A 121 5.63 2.86 -0.96
N TYR A 122 4.71 2.17 -0.25
CA TYR A 122 4.15 0.91 -0.71
C TYR A 122 3.52 1.05 -2.10
N ALA A 123 2.61 2.02 -2.25
CA ALA A 123 1.93 2.25 -3.52
C ALA A 123 2.91 2.67 -4.63
N PHE A 124 3.91 3.49 -4.30
CA PHE A 124 4.91 3.95 -5.26
C PHE A 124 5.79 2.80 -5.75
N GLY A 125 6.26 1.92 -4.85
CA GLY A 125 7.03 0.73 -5.22
C GLY A 125 6.23 -0.25 -6.08
N GLU A 126 4.95 -0.48 -5.77
CA GLU A 126 4.06 -1.30 -6.61
C GLU A 126 3.77 -0.65 -7.98
N ALA A 127 3.82 0.68 -8.06
CA ALA A 127 3.58 1.39 -9.30
C ALA A 127 4.81 1.43 -10.23
N LEU A 128 6.03 1.45 -9.70
CA LEU A 128 7.25 1.55 -10.52
C LEU A 128 7.96 0.20 -10.68
N GLY A 129 8.18 -0.55 -9.61
CA GLY A 129 8.93 -1.81 -9.62
C GLY A 129 8.07 -3.07 -9.41
N GLY A 130 6.77 -2.94 -9.09
CA GLY A 130 5.92 -4.06 -8.68
C GLY A 130 4.76 -4.40 -9.62
N ALA A 131 3.55 -4.30 -9.09
CA ALA A 131 2.33 -4.81 -9.72
C ALA A 131 1.96 -4.10 -11.03
N LEU A 132 2.09 -2.76 -11.10
CA LEU A 132 1.62 -2.01 -12.27
C LEU A 132 2.42 -2.34 -13.54
N PRO A 133 3.77 -2.35 -13.55
CA PRO A 133 4.51 -2.81 -14.72
C PRO A 133 4.23 -4.27 -15.06
N ALA A 134 4.14 -5.18 -14.09
CA ALA A 134 3.85 -6.58 -14.32
C ALA A 134 2.46 -6.81 -14.96
N VAL A 135 1.43 -6.07 -14.52
CA VAL A 135 0.10 -6.12 -15.14
C VAL A 135 0.15 -5.61 -16.58
N ASN A 136 0.82 -4.48 -16.83
CA ASN A 136 0.94 -3.91 -18.16
C ASN A 136 1.72 -4.81 -19.14
N GLU A 137 2.76 -5.49 -18.67
CA GLU A 137 3.51 -6.48 -19.43
C GLU A 137 2.62 -7.69 -19.80
N LYS A 138 1.91 -8.23 -18.82
CA LYS A 138 0.98 -9.35 -19.06
C LYS A 138 -0.18 -8.96 -19.99
N LEU A 139 -0.70 -7.72 -19.89
CA LEU A 139 -1.68 -7.19 -20.86
C LEU A 139 -1.09 -7.13 -22.26
N ALA A 140 0.15 -6.65 -22.42
CA ALA A 140 0.83 -6.62 -23.71
C ALA A 140 1.02 -8.02 -24.30
N ALA A 141 1.47 -8.96 -23.49
CA ALA A 141 1.67 -10.35 -23.91
C ALA A 141 0.38 -11.03 -24.38
N LEU A 142 -0.78 -10.63 -23.83
CA LEU A 142 -2.11 -11.09 -24.25
C LEU A 142 -2.71 -10.28 -25.40
N GLY A 143 -1.97 -9.35 -26.01
CA GLY A 143 -2.43 -8.54 -27.13
C GLY A 143 -3.43 -7.43 -26.77
N SER A 144 -3.60 -7.12 -25.47
CA SER A 144 -4.46 -6.01 -25.05
C SER A 144 -3.82 -4.66 -25.35
N ALA A 145 -4.58 -3.73 -25.92
CA ALA A 145 -4.14 -2.34 -26.09
C ALA A 145 -4.25 -1.51 -24.82
N LYS A 146 -4.99 -1.99 -23.79
CA LYS A 146 -5.19 -1.28 -22.53
C LYS A 146 -3.90 -1.22 -21.74
N ARG A 147 -3.58 -0.03 -21.20
CA ARG A 147 -2.49 0.20 -20.24
C ARG A 147 -3.02 0.98 -19.06
N TYR A 148 -2.52 0.65 -17.88
CA TYR A 148 -2.83 1.33 -16.63
C TYR A 148 -1.66 2.20 -16.23
N HIS A 149 -1.95 3.37 -15.67
CA HIS A 149 -0.98 4.38 -15.25
C HIS A 149 -1.18 4.81 -13.81
N ASN A 150 -2.33 4.44 -13.23
CA ASN A 150 -2.70 4.79 -11.88
C ASN A 150 -2.77 3.53 -11.02
N LEU A 151 -2.38 3.67 -9.75
CA LEU A 151 -2.41 2.59 -8.77
C LEU A 151 -2.88 3.12 -7.42
N ILE A 152 -3.72 2.35 -6.75
CA ILE A 152 -4.12 2.54 -5.36
C ILE A 152 -3.53 1.37 -4.57
N GLY A 153 -2.54 1.64 -3.74
CA GLY A 153 -1.93 0.66 -2.86
C GLY A 153 -2.61 0.65 -1.50
N TYR A 154 -2.93 -0.54 -0.98
CA TYR A 154 -3.45 -0.71 0.37
C TYR A 154 -2.57 -1.63 1.19
N THR A 155 -2.33 -1.29 2.44
CA THR A 155 -1.64 -2.16 3.41
C THR A 155 -2.60 -2.64 4.48
N PHE A 156 -2.81 -3.97 4.57
CA PHE A 156 -3.62 -4.62 5.60
C PHE A 156 -2.69 -5.15 6.70
N GLY A 157 -2.62 -4.41 7.80
CA GLY A 157 -1.72 -4.72 8.92
C GLY A 157 -2.25 -4.22 10.25
N THR A 158 -1.38 -3.61 11.05
CA THR A 158 -1.75 -2.93 12.29
C THR A 158 -2.77 -1.82 12.04
N GLY A 159 -2.61 -1.11 10.90
CA GLY A 159 -3.54 -0.13 10.36
C GLY A 159 -4.12 -0.54 9.01
N PHE A 160 -4.83 0.41 8.40
CA PHE A 160 -5.40 0.35 7.05
C PHE A 160 -4.80 1.50 6.22
N GLY A 161 -3.54 1.32 5.81
CA GLY A 161 -2.81 2.33 5.04
C GLY A 161 -3.23 2.35 3.58
N ILE A 162 -3.11 3.53 2.97
CA ILE A 162 -3.32 3.77 1.54
C ILE A 162 -2.15 4.58 0.98
N GLY A 163 -1.88 4.40 -0.30
CA GLY A 163 -1.10 5.31 -1.12
C GLY A 163 -1.68 5.39 -2.52
N CYS A 164 -1.56 6.54 -3.15
CA CYS A 164 -2.14 6.81 -4.46
C CYS A 164 -1.09 7.28 -5.45
N VAL A 165 -0.96 6.60 -6.58
CA VAL A 165 -0.06 6.97 -7.67
C VAL A 165 -0.87 7.29 -8.91
N ILE A 166 -0.72 8.50 -9.45
CA ILE A 166 -1.40 8.98 -10.65
C ILE A 166 -0.36 9.32 -11.71
N ASN A 167 -0.44 8.68 -12.86
CA ASN A 167 0.52 8.88 -13.95
C ASN A 167 1.98 8.75 -13.49
N GLY A 168 2.24 7.82 -12.54
CA GLY A 168 3.55 7.57 -11.96
C GLY A 168 4.07 8.62 -10.97
N GLN A 169 3.23 9.55 -10.57
CA GLN A 169 3.53 10.52 -9.53
C GLN A 169 2.78 10.14 -8.27
N LEU A 170 3.47 10.18 -7.14
CA LEU A 170 2.85 9.98 -5.83
C LEU A 170 1.90 11.14 -5.52
N ASN A 171 0.64 10.84 -5.26
CA ASN A 171 -0.38 11.82 -4.89
C ASN A 171 -0.59 11.81 -3.37
N ARG A 172 0.06 12.73 -2.68
CA ARG A 172 -0.08 12.95 -1.23
C ARG A 172 -1.13 14.02 -0.88
N GLY A 173 -1.63 14.75 -1.89
CA GLY A 173 -2.41 15.97 -1.67
C GLY A 173 -1.56 17.11 -1.11
N ASP A 174 -2.18 18.23 -0.86
CA ASP A 174 -1.49 19.46 -0.39
C ASP A 174 -1.03 19.36 1.07
N ASN A 175 -1.63 18.47 1.86
CA ASN A 175 -1.40 18.36 3.29
C ASN A 175 -0.83 16.99 3.72
N SER A 176 -0.40 16.17 2.77
CA SER A 176 0.00 14.76 3.00
C SER A 176 -1.07 13.96 3.77
N CYS A 177 -2.35 14.18 3.43
CA CYS A 177 -3.51 13.61 4.10
C CYS A 177 -4.44 12.84 3.14
N VAL A 178 -3.88 12.21 2.10
CA VAL A 178 -4.63 11.27 1.25
C VAL A 178 -4.77 9.96 2.00
N GLU A 179 -5.84 9.84 2.78
CA GLU A 179 -6.04 8.73 3.71
C GLU A 179 -7.48 8.20 3.66
N THR A 180 -7.64 6.91 3.93
CA THR A 180 -8.96 6.27 4.00
C THR A 180 -9.30 5.68 5.37
N TYR A 181 -8.35 5.63 6.31
CA TYR A 181 -8.53 4.98 7.60
C TYR A 181 -9.71 5.56 8.41
N CYS A 182 -9.99 6.86 8.28
CA CYS A 182 -11.06 7.57 9.00
C CYS A 182 -12.39 7.66 8.23
N LEU A 183 -12.53 7.02 7.06
CA LEU A 183 -13.82 6.89 6.40
C LEU A 183 -14.83 6.18 7.33
N PRO A 184 -16.14 6.42 7.19
CA PRO A 184 -17.15 5.74 7.99
C PRO A 184 -17.11 4.22 7.79
N HIS A 185 -17.18 3.48 8.89
CA HIS A 185 -17.34 2.02 8.87
C HIS A 185 -18.68 1.64 8.23
N SER A 186 -18.66 0.73 7.24
CA SER A 186 -19.86 0.43 6.46
C SER A 186 -20.96 -0.36 7.20
N ARG A 187 -20.69 -0.82 8.44
CA ARG A 187 -21.62 -1.63 9.25
C ARG A 187 -21.87 -1.10 10.66
N ILE A 188 -21.03 -0.22 11.16
CA ILE A 188 -21.11 0.31 12.53
C ILE A 188 -21.09 1.82 12.43
N ASP A 189 -22.18 2.44 12.84
CA ASP A 189 -22.33 3.90 12.80
C ASP A 189 -21.38 4.58 13.78
N GLY A 190 -20.81 5.74 13.37
CA GLY A 190 -19.90 6.53 14.19
C GLY A 190 -18.50 5.93 14.40
N VAL A 191 -18.16 4.80 13.74
CA VAL A 191 -16.85 4.12 13.85
C VAL A 191 -16.05 4.32 12.56
N ILE A 192 -14.73 4.44 12.68
CA ILE A 192 -13.82 4.55 11.54
C ILE A 192 -13.63 3.19 10.83
N VAL A 193 -13.40 3.23 9.52
CA VAL A 193 -13.24 2.02 8.71
C VAL A 193 -12.05 1.16 9.13
N GLU A 194 -10.98 1.76 9.64
CA GLU A 194 -9.79 1.02 10.09
C GLU A 194 -10.12 0.01 11.22
N ASP A 195 -11.10 0.31 12.07
CA ASP A 195 -11.58 -0.62 13.10
C ASP A 195 -12.30 -1.84 12.51
N GLY A 196 -12.61 -1.81 11.21
CA GLY A 196 -13.19 -2.92 10.46
C GLY A 196 -12.20 -3.66 9.54
N VAL A 197 -10.94 -3.15 9.39
CA VAL A 197 -9.98 -3.72 8.43
C VAL A 197 -8.65 -4.17 9.07
N ALA A 198 -8.18 -3.47 10.10
CA ALA A 198 -6.89 -3.74 10.73
C ALA A 198 -6.87 -5.05 11.55
N VAL A 199 -5.69 -5.43 12.07
CA VAL A 199 -5.48 -6.58 12.98
C VAL A 199 -6.53 -6.65 14.09
N ARG A 200 -6.86 -5.47 14.70
CA ARG A 200 -7.84 -5.40 15.78
C ARG A 200 -9.26 -5.76 15.34
N ALA A 201 -9.62 -5.51 14.09
CA ALA A 201 -10.91 -5.90 13.51
C ALA A 201 -11.09 -7.41 13.47
N VAL A 202 -10.09 -8.14 12.96
CA VAL A 202 -10.11 -9.60 12.87
C VAL A 202 -10.24 -10.22 14.27
N LYS A 203 -9.48 -9.70 15.23
CA LYS A 203 -9.52 -10.17 16.63
C LYS A 203 -10.88 -9.91 17.27
N ARG A 204 -11.43 -8.71 17.12
CA ARG A 204 -12.74 -8.32 17.66
C ARG A 204 -13.85 -9.21 17.10
N VAL A 205 -13.94 -9.31 15.78
CA VAL A 205 -15.02 -10.11 15.15
C VAL A 205 -14.91 -11.59 15.48
N TYR A 206 -13.69 -12.12 15.57
CA TYR A 206 -13.49 -13.50 16.02
C TYR A 206 -13.99 -13.68 17.47
N ALA A 207 -13.63 -12.80 18.39
CA ALA A 207 -14.07 -12.86 19.78
C ALA A 207 -15.61 -12.76 19.89
N GLU A 208 -16.23 -11.82 19.20
CA GLU A 208 -17.69 -11.64 19.17
C GLU A 208 -18.42 -12.89 18.67
N ARG A 209 -17.91 -13.54 17.62
CA ARG A 209 -18.56 -14.70 16.99
C ARG A 209 -18.25 -16.03 17.65
N SER A 210 -17.07 -16.18 18.22
CA SER A 210 -16.67 -17.41 18.91
C SER A 210 -17.07 -17.46 20.39
N GLY A 211 -17.32 -16.29 21.00
CA GLY A 211 -17.49 -16.12 22.44
C GLY A 211 -16.18 -16.22 23.23
N VAL A 212 -15.03 -16.29 22.54
CA VAL A 212 -13.70 -16.43 23.18
C VAL A 212 -12.94 -15.11 23.01
N ASN A 213 -12.75 -14.40 24.11
CA ASN A 213 -11.97 -13.17 24.16
C ASN A 213 -10.55 -13.47 24.66
N ASP A 214 -9.65 -13.86 23.77
CA ASP A 214 -8.24 -14.09 24.06
C ASP A 214 -7.39 -13.00 23.38
N PRO A 215 -6.87 -12.02 24.14
CA PRO A 215 -6.09 -10.92 23.58
C PRO A 215 -4.72 -11.36 23.01
N SER A 216 -4.24 -12.56 23.34
CA SER A 216 -2.97 -13.09 22.83
C SER A 216 -3.07 -13.60 21.41
N LEU A 217 -4.29 -13.92 20.91
CA LEU A 217 -4.48 -14.40 19.55
C LEU A 217 -4.04 -13.33 18.53
N THR A 218 -3.21 -13.76 17.60
CA THR A 218 -2.82 -12.97 16.43
C THR A 218 -3.72 -13.29 15.23
N PRO A 219 -3.75 -12.46 14.16
CA PRO A 219 -4.43 -12.85 12.92
C PRO A 219 -3.93 -14.16 12.32
N LYS A 220 -2.65 -14.51 12.53
CA LYS A 220 -2.09 -15.80 12.12
C LYS A 220 -2.73 -16.95 12.90
N ASP A 221 -2.89 -16.80 14.21
CA ASP A 221 -3.57 -17.80 15.03
C ASP A 221 -5.01 -18.00 14.61
N ILE A 222 -5.74 -16.89 14.33
CA ILE A 222 -7.12 -16.93 13.84
C ILE A 222 -7.19 -17.58 12.45
N TYR A 223 -6.20 -17.31 11.58
CA TYR A 223 -6.09 -18.00 10.31
C TYR A 223 -5.85 -19.52 10.50
N ASP A 224 -4.97 -19.90 11.40
CA ASP A 224 -4.71 -21.33 11.69
C ASP A 224 -5.95 -22.03 12.29
N ILE A 225 -6.77 -21.31 13.07
CA ILE A 225 -8.09 -21.82 13.51
C ILE A 225 -9.02 -22.01 12.30
N ALA A 226 -9.09 -21.05 11.37
CA ALA A 226 -9.89 -21.15 10.16
C ALA A 226 -9.49 -22.36 9.28
N GLU A 227 -8.19 -22.72 9.31
CA GLU A 227 -7.61 -23.87 8.62
C GLU A 227 -7.76 -25.21 9.37
N GLY A 228 -8.28 -25.20 10.60
CA GLY A 228 -8.32 -26.39 11.46
C GLY A 228 -6.95 -26.83 11.99
N LYS A 229 -5.92 -25.99 11.90
CA LYS A 229 -4.56 -26.26 12.40
C LYS A 229 -4.38 -25.92 13.87
N ARG A 230 -5.31 -25.15 14.43
CA ARG A 230 -5.33 -24.73 15.83
C ARG A 230 -6.74 -24.94 16.41
N PRO A 231 -6.87 -25.36 17.69
CA PRO A 231 -8.16 -25.44 18.34
C PRO A 231 -8.89 -24.08 18.39
N GLY A 232 -10.20 -24.07 18.16
CA GLY A 232 -11.03 -22.88 18.16
C GLY A 232 -12.30 -23.07 17.34
N ASN A 233 -12.94 -21.94 16.97
CA ASN A 233 -14.14 -21.96 16.13
C ASN A 233 -13.77 -21.56 14.69
N PRO A 234 -13.64 -22.52 13.74
CA PRO A 234 -13.23 -22.22 12.37
C PRO A 234 -14.22 -21.30 11.61
N GLU A 235 -15.52 -21.44 11.86
CA GLU A 235 -16.53 -20.64 11.18
C GLU A 235 -16.50 -19.18 11.66
N ALA A 236 -16.29 -18.95 12.96
CA ALA A 236 -16.07 -17.61 13.49
C ALA A 236 -14.79 -16.97 12.91
N ALA A 237 -13.72 -17.75 12.76
CA ALA A 237 -12.46 -17.31 12.20
C ALA A 237 -12.60 -16.92 10.70
N LYS A 238 -13.24 -17.76 9.90
CA LYS A 238 -13.54 -17.43 8.49
C LYS A 238 -14.41 -16.19 8.37
N ALA A 239 -15.44 -16.09 9.21
CA ALA A 239 -16.35 -14.94 9.21
C ALA A 239 -15.65 -13.64 9.61
N ALA A 240 -14.63 -13.66 10.49
CA ALA A 240 -13.86 -12.49 10.86
C ALA A 240 -13.10 -11.90 9.66
N PHE A 241 -12.44 -12.75 8.87
CA PHE A 241 -11.78 -12.29 7.65
C PHE A 241 -12.78 -11.86 6.55
N ALA A 242 -13.90 -12.55 6.40
CA ALA A 242 -14.93 -12.19 5.43
C ALA A 242 -15.55 -10.81 5.75
N GLU A 243 -15.80 -10.52 7.04
CA GLU A 243 -16.31 -9.21 7.45
C GLU A 243 -15.30 -8.09 7.19
N MET A 244 -14.02 -8.34 7.50
CA MET A 244 -12.92 -7.43 7.15
C MET A 244 -12.92 -7.14 5.65
N GLY A 245 -13.03 -8.18 4.81
CA GLY A 245 -13.11 -8.04 3.35
C GLY A 245 -14.28 -7.16 2.90
N THR A 246 -15.47 -7.35 3.49
CA THR A 246 -16.64 -6.52 3.17
C THR A 246 -16.41 -5.06 3.52
N VAL A 247 -15.86 -4.77 4.70
CA VAL A 247 -15.61 -3.39 5.15
C VAL A 247 -14.55 -2.72 4.28
N ALA A 248 -13.44 -3.42 4.01
CA ALA A 248 -12.39 -2.96 3.12
C ALA A 248 -12.91 -2.66 1.70
N GLY A 249 -13.67 -3.59 1.10
CA GLY A 249 -14.22 -3.41 -0.24
C GLY A 249 -15.16 -2.20 -0.36
N ASN A 250 -15.93 -1.90 0.69
CA ASN A 250 -16.78 -0.70 0.71
C ASN A 250 -15.94 0.60 0.74
N ALA A 251 -14.89 0.65 1.54
CA ALA A 251 -13.99 1.82 1.60
C ALA A 251 -13.19 1.98 0.29
N MET A 252 -12.68 0.87 -0.25
CA MET A 252 -11.97 0.87 -1.53
C MET A 252 -12.83 1.33 -2.69
N ALA A 253 -14.14 1.02 -2.67
CA ALA A 253 -15.07 1.49 -3.70
C ALA A 253 -15.14 3.02 -3.72
N LEU A 254 -15.10 3.69 -2.57
CA LEU A 254 -15.10 5.16 -2.49
C LEU A 254 -13.81 5.75 -3.09
N ALA A 255 -12.66 5.22 -2.71
CA ALA A 255 -11.37 5.66 -3.26
C ALA A 255 -11.27 5.39 -4.77
N ALA A 256 -11.68 4.22 -5.23
CA ALA A 256 -11.64 3.84 -6.65
C ALA A 256 -12.51 4.73 -7.55
N GLN A 257 -13.63 5.27 -7.03
CA GLN A 257 -14.46 6.24 -7.77
C GLN A 257 -13.73 7.56 -8.03
N LEU A 258 -12.83 7.96 -7.16
CA LEU A 258 -12.08 9.22 -7.25
C LEU A 258 -10.76 9.06 -7.99
N MET A 259 -10.08 7.92 -7.80
CA MET A 259 -8.70 7.72 -8.24
C MET A 259 -8.57 6.92 -9.54
N ASP A 260 -9.55 6.05 -9.87
CA ASP A 260 -9.57 5.21 -11.08
C ASP A 260 -8.19 4.58 -11.39
N GLY A 261 -7.73 3.68 -10.55
CA GLY A 261 -6.43 3.01 -10.66
C GLY A 261 -6.51 1.54 -10.27
N LEU A 262 -5.52 0.73 -10.67
CA LEU A 262 -5.38 -0.64 -10.20
C LEU A 262 -5.30 -0.68 -8.67
N ILE A 263 -6.00 -1.61 -8.03
CA ILE A 263 -5.94 -1.80 -6.59
C ILE A 263 -4.97 -2.94 -6.28
N VAL A 264 -3.95 -2.64 -5.47
CA VAL A 264 -2.94 -3.62 -5.03
C VAL A 264 -2.92 -3.66 -3.51
N ILE A 265 -3.09 -4.86 -2.95
CA ILE A 265 -3.21 -5.08 -1.50
C ILE A 265 -1.97 -5.80 -0.99
N GLY A 266 -1.30 -5.21 0.00
CA GLY A 266 -0.18 -5.79 0.73
C GLY A 266 -0.45 -5.90 2.23
N GLY A 267 0.61 -6.22 2.99
CA GLY A 267 0.55 -6.32 4.44
C GLY A 267 0.36 -7.74 4.97
N GLY A 268 0.60 -7.91 6.26
CA GLY A 268 0.68 -9.23 6.90
C GLY A 268 -0.61 -10.05 6.89
N ILE A 269 -1.77 -9.40 6.74
CA ILE A 269 -3.08 -10.08 6.71
C ILE A 269 -3.35 -10.75 5.35
N THR A 270 -2.61 -10.39 4.30
CA THR A 270 -2.85 -10.91 2.93
C THR A 270 -2.69 -12.43 2.81
N ALA A 271 -1.96 -13.09 3.72
CA ALA A 271 -1.91 -14.55 3.80
C ALA A 271 -3.30 -15.19 3.94
N SER A 272 -4.27 -14.45 4.49
CA SER A 272 -5.66 -14.91 4.64
C SER A 272 -6.58 -14.57 3.45
N LYS A 273 -6.01 -14.22 2.28
CA LYS A 273 -6.75 -13.73 1.10
C LYS A 273 -7.93 -14.63 0.70
N LYS A 274 -7.81 -15.93 0.86
CA LYS A 274 -8.88 -16.87 0.49
C LYS A 274 -10.18 -16.65 1.26
N TYR A 275 -10.12 -16.03 2.45
CA TYR A 275 -11.28 -15.76 3.28
C TYR A 275 -11.82 -14.32 3.13
N PHE A 276 -10.96 -13.33 2.89
CA PHE A 276 -11.41 -11.94 2.77
C PHE A 276 -11.67 -11.50 1.31
N MET A 277 -10.91 -12.01 0.34
CA MET A 277 -11.00 -11.56 -1.06
C MET A 277 -12.39 -11.76 -1.68
N PRO A 278 -13.10 -12.90 -1.48
CA PRO A 278 -14.44 -13.05 -2.03
C PRO A 278 -15.40 -11.95 -1.56
N SER A 279 -15.43 -11.67 -0.25
CA SER A 279 -16.32 -10.65 0.32
C SER A 279 -15.90 -9.22 -0.05
N LEU A 280 -14.60 -8.97 -0.22
CA LEU A 280 -14.08 -7.70 -0.70
C LEU A 280 -14.53 -7.44 -2.15
N LEU A 281 -14.38 -8.43 -3.02
CA LEU A 281 -14.82 -8.32 -4.42
C LEU A 281 -16.34 -8.19 -4.54
N GLU A 282 -17.11 -8.91 -3.71
CA GLU A 282 -18.56 -8.76 -3.63
C GLU A 282 -18.95 -7.32 -3.25
N ALA A 283 -18.28 -6.73 -2.25
CA ALA A 283 -18.52 -5.36 -1.84
C ALA A 283 -18.19 -4.33 -2.92
N LEU A 284 -17.08 -4.52 -3.65
CA LEU A 284 -16.71 -3.68 -4.80
C LEU A 284 -17.70 -3.80 -5.97
N ARG A 285 -18.19 -5.01 -6.24
CA ARG A 285 -19.16 -5.36 -7.31
C ARG A 285 -20.61 -5.07 -6.91
N GLY A 286 -20.83 -4.55 -5.70
CA GLY A 286 -22.13 -4.28 -5.15
C GLY A 286 -22.88 -3.15 -5.87
N THR A 287 -24.11 -2.93 -5.46
CA THR A 287 -25.00 -1.91 -6.01
C THR A 287 -25.41 -0.89 -4.98
N VAL A 288 -25.87 0.27 -5.44
CA VAL A 288 -26.53 1.32 -4.65
C VAL A 288 -27.85 1.66 -5.28
N ARG A 289 -28.77 2.23 -4.50
CA ARG A 289 -30.10 2.65 -5.00
C ARG A 289 -30.22 4.16 -5.04
N THR A 290 -30.92 4.67 -6.04
CA THR A 290 -31.38 6.04 -6.08
C THR A 290 -32.64 6.21 -5.22
N LEU A 291 -32.98 7.43 -4.90
CA LEU A 291 -34.26 7.71 -4.22
C LEU A 291 -35.48 7.39 -5.07
N SER A 292 -35.33 7.38 -6.42
CA SER A 292 -36.38 6.94 -7.38
C SER A 292 -36.54 5.42 -7.42
N GLY A 293 -35.63 4.64 -6.77
CA GLY A 293 -35.72 3.18 -6.71
C GLY A 293 -34.84 2.45 -7.73
N ASP A 294 -34.13 3.18 -8.62
CA ASP A 294 -33.21 2.57 -9.58
C ASP A 294 -32.01 1.95 -8.87
N THR A 295 -31.53 0.84 -9.41
CA THR A 295 -30.32 0.17 -8.91
C THR A 295 -29.15 0.45 -9.85
N LEU A 296 -28.07 1.00 -9.28
CA LEU A 296 -26.83 1.32 -10.00
C LEU A 296 -25.68 0.47 -9.47
N GLN A 297 -24.70 0.17 -10.33
CA GLN A 297 -23.45 -0.41 -9.86
C GLN A 297 -22.75 0.61 -8.95
N LYS A 298 -22.16 0.12 -7.87
CA LYS A 298 -21.39 0.97 -6.94
C LYS A 298 -20.18 1.60 -7.63
N LEU A 299 -19.52 0.85 -8.50
CA LEU A 299 -18.45 1.34 -9.38
C LEU A 299 -18.93 1.34 -10.83
N GLN A 300 -18.61 2.38 -11.59
CA GLN A 300 -18.88 2.41 -13.05
C GLN A 300 -17.96 1.45 -13.82
N MET A 301 -16.89 0.97 -13.17
CA MET A 301 -15.92 0.05 -13.72
C MET A 301 -16.28 -1.38 -13.32
N LYS A 302 -16.16 -2.32 -14.26
CA LYS A 302 -16.23 -3.75 -13.95
C LYS A 302 -15.00 -4.17 -13.19
N VAL A 303 -15.18 -4.82 -12.03
CA VAL A 303 -14.10 -5.23 -11.12
C VAL A 303 -13.67 -6.66 -11.43
N TYR A 304 -12.36 -6.86 -11.57
CA TYR A 304 -11.74 -8.15 -11.85
C TYR A 304 -10.71 -8.51 -10.77
N ASN A 305 -10.70 -9.78 -10.36
CA ASN A 305 -9.65 -10.36 -9.55
C ASN A 305 -8.45 -10.73 -10.45
N LEU A 306 -7.37 -10.00 -10.37
CA LEU A 306 -6.19 -10.25 -11.22
C LEU A 306 -5.32 -11.42 -10.72
N ASP A 307 -5.61 -11.96 -9.54
CA ASP A 307 -4.99 -13.19 -9.03
C ASP A 307 -5.67 -14.46 -9.62
N ASP A 308 -6.82 -14.32 -10.24
CA ASP A 308 -7.53 -15.39 -10.95
C ASP A 308 -7.21 -15.31 -12.45
N GLU A 309 -6.70 -16.40 -13.01
CA GLU A 309 -6.25 -16.45 -14.42
C GLU A 309 -7.40 -16.24 -15.41
N ALA A 310 -8.60 -16.76 -15.13
CA ALA A 310 -9.75 -16.61 -16.01
C ALA A 310 -10.28 -15.17 -15.98
N GLU A 311 -10.33 -14.56 -14.79
CA GLU A 311 -10.71 -13.16 -14.64
C GLU A 311 -9.64 -12.24 -15.27
N PHE A 312 -8.34 -12.57 -15.14
CA PHE A 312 -7.28 -11.80 -15.80
C PHE A 312 -7.40 -11.86 -17.32
N ALA A 313 -7.66 -13.05 -17.89
CA ALA A 313 -7.86 -13.19 -19.34
C ALA A 313 -9.06 -12.36 -19.83
N ALA A 314 -10.17 -12.36 -19.09
CA ALA A 314 -11.34 -11.54 -19.38
C ALA A 314 -11.04 -10.04 -19.23
N PHE A 315 -10.25 -9.64 -18.22
CA PHE A 315 -9.79 -8.28 -18.02
C PHE A 315 -8.90 -7.80 -19.17
N ALA A 316 -7.99 -8.65 -19.66
CA ALA A 316 -7.13 -8.34 -20.79
C ALA A 316 -7.92 -8.20 -22.11
N LYS A 317 -8.87 -9.08 -22.34
CA LYS A 317 -9.69 -9.12 -23.56
C LYS A 317 -10.52 -7.83 -23.73
N GLY A 318 -11.17 -7.36 -22.66
CA GLY A 318 -12.11 -6.23 -22.72
C GLY A 318 -13.27 -6.46 -23.71
N ASP A 319 -13.72 -5.36 -24.33
CA ASP A 319 -14.80 -5.36 -25.35
C ASP A 319 -14.44 -4.40 -26.51
N ALA A 320 -13.17 -4.45 -26.95
CA ALA A 320 -12.67 -3.57 -28.00
C ALA A 320 -13.31 -3.88 -29.37
N ARG A 321 -13.71 -2.82 -30.08
CA ARG A 321 -14.30 -2.86 -31.41
C ARG A 321 -13.86 -1.69 -32.26
N GLU A 322 -13.89 -1.86 -33.59
CA GLU A 322 -13.62 -0.79 -34.53
C GLU A 322 -14.86 0.07 -34.74
N LEU A 323 -14.69 1.38 -34.62
CA LEU A 323 -15.71 2.38 -34.93
C LEU A 323 -15.29 3.18 -36.17
N LYS A 324 -16.21 3.32 -37.12
CA LYS A 324 -15.99 4.19 -38.27
C LYS A 324 -16.07 5.66 -37.85
N VAL A 325 -15.10 6.46 -38.27
CA VAL A 325 -15.14 7.92 -38.06
C VAL A 325 -16.20 8.50 -38.98
N TYR A 326 -17.14 9.28 -38.41
CA TYR A 326 -18.21 9.89 -39.18
C TYR A 326 -17.66 10.77 -40.33
N GLY A 327 -18.19 10.60 -41.55
CA GLY A 327 -17.77 11.33 -42.73
C GLY A 327 -16.37 10.96 -43.27
N SER A 328 -15.80 9.81 -42.87
CA SER A 328 -14.46 9.36 -43.26
C SER A 328 -14.42 7.86 -43.46
N ASP A 329 -13.41 7.36 -44.19
CA ASP A 329 -13.12 5.93 -44.30
C ASP A 329 -12.20 5.41 -43.19
N LYS A 330 -11.80 6.28 -42.27
CA LYS A 330 -10.97 5.92 -41.12
C LYS A 330 -11.78 5.16 -40.07
N THR A 331 -11.12 4.25 -39.41
CA THR A 331 -11.63 3.56 -38.20
C THR A 331 -10.75 3.89 -37.01
N VAL A 332 -11.34 3.78 -35.81
CA VAL A 332 -10.64 3.90 -34.51
C VAL A 332 -11.06 2.76 -33.60
N THR A 333 -10.13 2.23 -32.85
CA THR A 333 -10.45 1.20 -31.86
C THR A 333 -11.10 1.84 -30.64
N TYR A 334 -12.23 1.31 -30.20
CA TYR A 334 -12.96 1.74 -29.02
C TYR A 334 -13.26 0.55 -28.10
N ASP A 335 -12.83 0.65 -26.85
CA ASP A 335 -13.18 -0.29 -25.81
C ASP A 335 -14.18 0.37 -24.83
N PRO A 336 -15.48 0.05 -24.92
CA PRO A 336 -16.52 0.61 -24.06
C PRO A 336 -16.43 0.09 -22.63
N GLN A 337 -15.75 -1.06 -22.39
CA GLN A 337 -15.70 -1.67 -21.07
C GLN A 337 -14.74 -0.91 -20.16
N LYS A 338 -15.31 -0.09 -19.27
CA LYS A 338 -14.56 0.46 -18.12
C LYS A 338 -14.29 -0.68 -17.15
N ARG A 339 -13.03 -0.87 -16.74
CA ARG A 339 -12.63 -1.98 -15.87
C ARG A 339 -11.48 -1.62 -14.96
N ILE A 340 -11.49 -2.21 -13.77
CA ILE A 340 -10.47 -2.06 -12.74
C ILE A 340 -10.04 -3.45 -12.24
N GLY A 341 -8.76 -3.60 -11.94
CA GLY A 341 -8.20 -4.83 -11.39
C GLY A 341 -7.91 -4.70 -9.90
N VAL A 342 -8.10 -5.80 -9.18
CA VAL A 342 -7.73 -5.96 -7.77
C VAL A 342 -6.81 -7.16 -7.64
N MET A 343 -5.69 -7.01 -6.93
CA MET A 343 -4.73 -8.10 -6.73
C MET A 343 -3.97 -7.98 -5.41
N ILE A 344 -3.36 -9.07 -5.01
CA ILE A 344 -2.40 -9.07 -3.90
C ILE A 344 -1.00 -8.72 -4.44
N SER A 345 -0.24 -7.95 -3.67
CA SER A 345 1.18 -7.70 -3.93
C SER A 345 1.95 -9.00 -4.12
N ARG A 346 2.81 -9.05 -5.14
CA ARG A 346 3.68 -10.21 -5.40
C ARG A 346 5.04 -10.08 -4.75
N ILE A 347 5.51 -8.85 -4.57
CA ILE A 347 6.82 -8.58 -3.96
C ILE A 347 6.75 -8.44 -2.44
N GLY A 348 5.53 -8.29 -1.89
CA GLY A 348 5.28 -8.13 -0.47
C GLY A 348 5.46 -6.69 0.01
N ALA A 349 4.76 -6.30 1.09
CA ALA A 349 4.70 -4.91 1.51
C ALA A 349 6.07 -4.34 1.93
N SER A 350 6.87 -5.07 2.69
CA SER A 350 8.18 -4.57 3.14
C SER A 350 9.12 -4.30 1.96
N LYS A 351 9.21 -5.21 0.98
CA LYS A 351 10.04 -4.97 -0.22
C LYS A 351 9.46 -3.83 -1.05
N ALA A 352 8.13 -3.75 -1.22
CA ALA A 352 7.49 -2.66 -1.97
C ALA A 352 7.76 -1.29 -1.34
N ILE A 353 7.72 -1.17 -0.01
CA ILE A 353 8.07 0.07 0.70
C ILE A 353 9.54 0.46 0.45
N SER A 354 10.46 -0.50 0.52
CA SER A 354 11.88 -0.23 0.28
C SER A 354 12.17 0.13 -1.19
N VAL A 355 11.56 -0.57 -2.14
CA VAL A 355 11.62 -0.22 -3.58
C VAL A 355 11.02 1.16 -3.80
N GLY A 356 9.85 1.44 -3.20
CA GLY A 356 9.23 2.76 -3.28
C GLY A 356 10.08 3.88 -2.72
N ALA A 357 10.78 3.63 -1.61
CA ALA A 357 11.74 4.60 -1.05
C ALA A 357 12.90 4.85 -2.01
N TYR A 358 13.47 3.79 -2.58
CA TYR A 358 14.56 3.86 -3.55
C TYR A 358 14.13 4.62 -4.81
N ASP A 359 13.04 4.21 -5.43
CA ASP A 359 12.53 4.80 -6.68
C ASP A 359 12.09 6.25 -6.47
N PHE A 360 11.48 6.57 -5.32
CA PHE A 360 11.09 7.93 -5.00
C PHE A 360 12.31 8.86 -4.92
N ALA A 361 13.37 8.44 -4.22
CA ALA A 361 14.60 9.21 -4.15
C ALA A 361 15.18 9.49 -5.53
N LEU A 362 15.29 8.46 -6.38
CA LEU A 362 15.86 8.63 -7.72
C LEU A 362 14.97 9.50 -8.61
N ALA A 363 13.64 9.35 -8.53
CA ALA A 363 12.69 10.18 -9.26
C ALA A 363 12.79 11.67 -8.86
N GLN A 364 13.06 11.96 -7.58
CA GLN A 364 13.26 13.34 -7.12
C GLN A 364 14.63 13.90 -7.54
N LEU A 365 15.67 13.06 -7.61
CA LEU A 365 17.00 13.48 -8.07
C LEU A 365 17.06 13.74 -9.58
N ASP A 366 16.17 13.10 -10.34
CA ASP A 366 16.11 13.20 -11.80
C ASP A 366 15.09 14.25 -12.29
N ALA A 367 14.31 14.88 -11.39
CA ALA A 367 13.29 15.89 -11.69
C ALA A 367 13.91 17.27 -11.85
#